data_c9c242d79a6e8bd84180559b6f8bdf49
#
_entry.id   c9c242d79a6e8bd84180559b6f8bdf49
#
_cell.length_a   1.000
_cell.length_b   1.000
_cell.length_c   1.000
_cell.angle_alpha   90.00
_cell.angle_beta   90.00
_cell.angle_gamma   90.00
#
_symmetry.space_group_name_H-M   'P 1'
#
loop_
_entity.id
_entity.type
_entity.pdbx_description
1 polymer ?
#
loop_
_entity_poly.entity_id
_entity_poly.type
_entity_poly.pdbx_seq_one_letter_code
_entity_poly.pdbx_strand_id
1 'polypeptide(L)'
;ASHRLLLRAGMIRKTAAGLYSYLPLAWRSLLKIEAIIRDEMDGIGAQEILVPIMTPAELWEESGRWDVYGDELMRMHDRHDRQFALGPTHEETFTDLIRNELKSYKQLPVTLYQIQDKFRDERRPRFGLMRGREFIMKDGYSFSANQESLQECYDQEKVAYQNVCDRTRLKALQVVADSGQIGGDTSVEFMALAEAGEASLVYCDCGYAAD
;
A
#
# COMPACT_ATOMS: atom_id res chain seq x y z
N ALA A 1 6.32 22.01 2.39
CA ALA A 1 7.52 22.41 1.65
C ALA A 1 7.73 21.55 0.40
N SER A 2 7.71 20.22 0.48
CA SER A 2 7.98 19.27 -0.62
C SER A 2 7.07 19.48 -1.84
N HIS A 3 5.76 19.66 -1.66
CA HIS A 3 4.81 19.90 -2.76
C HIS A 3 5.21 21.10 -3.64
N ARG A 4 5.56 22.25 -3.01
CA ARG A 4 6.00 23.44 -3.77
C ARG A 4 7.31 23.21 -4.51
N LEU A 5 8.23 22.46 -3.91
CA LEU A 5 9.51 22.11 -4.53
C LEU A 5 9.32 21.22 -5.75
N LEU A 6 8.48 20.20 -5.65
CA LEU A 6 8.16 19.30 -6.76
C LEU A 6 7.50 20.04 -7.94
N LEU A 7 6.57 20.98 -7.66
CA LEU A 7 5.95 21.83 -8.69
C LEU A 7 6.98 22.75 -9.37
N ARG A 8 7.83 23.41 -8.57
CA ARG A 8 8.87 24.33 -9.08
C ARG A 8 9.96 23.61 -9.86
N ALA A 9 10.33 22.41 -9.44
CA ALA A 9 11.30 21.56 -10.13
C ALA A 9 10.75 20.93 -11.41
N GLY A 10 9.48 21.14 -11.76
CA GLY A 10 8.88 20.52 -12.93
C GLY A 10 8.74 19.01 -12.83
N MET A 11 8.59 18.48 -11.62
CA MET A 11 8.43 17.04 -11.40
C MET A 11 6.96 16.61 -11.51
N ILE A 12 6.04 17.40 -11.00
CA ILE A 12 4.61 17.08 -11.00
C ILE A 12 3.78 18.27 -11.51
N ARG A 13 2.54 17.95 -11.94
CA ARG A 13 1.48 18.94 -12.19
C ARG A 13 0.18 18.48 -11.56
N LYS A 14 -0.53 19.42 -10.96
CA LYS A 14 -1.85 19.15 -10.38
C LYS A 14 -2.88 19.13 -11.51
N THR A 15 -3.62 18.03 -11.63
CA THR A 15 -4.75 17.87 -12.56
C THR A 15 -6.05 18.27 -11.84
N ALA A 16 -6.26 17.77 -10.64
CA ALA A 16 -7.38 18.14 -9.76
C ALA A 16 -6.94 18.04 -8.29
N ALA A 17 -7.84 18.31 -7.35
CA ALA A 17 -7.54 18.12 -5.92
C ALA A 17 -7.15 16.67 -5.64
N GLY A 18 -5.91 16.45 -5.16
CA GLY A 18 -5.37 15.11 -4.86
C GLY A 18 -5.00 14.26 -6.09
N LEU A 19 -5.06 14.81 -7.30
CA LEU A 19 -4.68 14.13 -8.55
C LEU A 19 -3.51 14.86 -9.21
N TYR A 20 -2.45 14.12 -9.53
CA TYR A 20 -1.20 14.68 -10.05
C TYR A 20 -0.67 13.88 -11.23
N SER A 21 -0.21 14.60 -12.24
CA SER A 21 0.59 14.03 -13.32
C SER A 21 2.06 14.03 -12.93
N TYR A 22 2.73 12.89 -13.09
CA TYR A 22 4.16 12.74 -12.93
C TYR A 22 4.86 13.11 -14.22
N LEU A 23 5.70 14.15 -14.22
CA LEU A 23 6.48 14.57 -15.36
C LEU A 23 7.76 13.71 -15.49
N PRO A 24 8.50 13.77 -16.62
CA PRO A 24 9.55 12.81 -16.92
C PRO A 24 10.60 12.59 -15.83
N LEU A 25 10.99 13.63 -15.08
CA LEU A 25 11.95 13.48 -13.98
C LEU A 25 11.36 12.74 -12.80
N ALA A 26 10.11 13.07 -12.41
CA ALA A 26 9.43 12.36 -11.34
C ALA A 26 9.16 10.91 -11.71
N TRP A 27 8.72 10.67 -12.94
CA TRP A 27 8.46 9.32 -13.43
C TRP A 27 9.72 8.45 -13.42
N ARG A 28 10.86 8.97 -13.92
CA ARG A 28 12.14 8.26 -13.84
C ARG A 28 12.59 7.99 -12.39
N SER A 29 12.31 8.90 -11.47
CA SER A 29 12.62 8.70 -10.04
C SER A 29 11.74 7.61 -9.44
N LEU A 30 10.45 7.63 -9.77
CA LEU A 30 9.49 6.63 -9.32
C LEU A 30 9.87 5.23 -9.80
N LEU A 31 10.19 5.06 -11.10
CA LEU A 31 10.64 3.78 -11.66
C LEU A 31 11.90 3.23 -10.96
N LYS A 32 12.81 4.10 -10.49
CA LYS A 32 13.98 3.66 -9.71
C LYS A 32 13.59 3.18 -8.32
N ILE A 33 12.62 3.83 -7.68
CA ILE A 33 12.09 3.41 -6.38
C ILE A 33 11.37 2.08 -6.54
N GLU A 34 10.55 1.93 -7.57
CA GLU A 34 9.87 0.67 -7.90
C GLU A 34 10.87 -0.47 -8.13
N ALA A 35 11.98 -0.21 -8.84
CA ALA A 35 13.02 -1.22 -9.04
C ALA A 35 13.64 -1.67 -7.72
N ILE A 36 13.90 -0.76 -6.78
CA ILE A 36 14.39 -1.09 -5.44
C ILE A 36 13.37 -1.95 -4.69
N ILE A 37 12.09 -1.59 -4.77
CA ILE A 37 11.01 -2.35 -4.12
C ILE A 37 10.93 -3.76 -4.70
N ARG A 38 10.98 -3.92 -6.04
CA ARG A 38 10.99 -5.23 -6.70
C ARG A 38 12.16 -6.08 -6.23
N ASP A 39 13.38 -5.54 -6.23
CA ASP A 39 14.56 -6.26 -5.78
C ASP A 39 14.39 -6.82 -4.35
N GLU A 40 13.85 -6.03 -3.42
CA GLU A 40 13.67 -6.47 -2.03
C GLU A 40 12.51 -7.47 -1.88
N MET A 41 11.41 -7.27 -2.59
CA MET A 41 10.28 -8.21 -2.55
C MET A 41 10.62 -9.54 -3.21
N ASP A 42 11.26 -9.52 -4.38
CA ASP A 42 11.72 -10.72 -5.05
C ASP A 42 12.79 -11.46 -4.22
N GLY A 43 13.63 -10.69 -3.50
CA GLY A 43 14.66 -11.22 -2.60
C GLY A 43 14.11 -12.06 -1.43
N ILE A 44 12.89 -11.81 -0.99
CA ILE A 44 12.19 -12.64 0.02
C ILE A 44 11.30 -13.72 -0.61
N GLY A 45 11.36 -13.90 -1.94
CA GLY A 45 10.58 -14.90 -2.66
C GLY A 45 9.13 -14.50 -2.95
N ALA A 46 8.76 -13.25 -2.77
CA ALA A 46 7.46 -12.74 -3.18
C ALA A 46 7.37 -12.67 -4.71
N GLN A 47 6.18 -12.83 -5.26
CA GLN A 47 5.94 -12.87 -6.71
C GLN A 47 5.08 -11.68 -7.13
N GLU A 48 5.56 -10.93 -8.13
CA GLU A 48 4.82 -9.80 -8.68
C GLU A 48 3.68 -10.27 -9.57
N ILE A 49 2.49 -9.75 -9.34
CA ILE A 49 1.32 -9.90 -10.22
C ILE A 49 0.67 -8.53 -10.44
N LEU A 50 -0.29 -8.47 -11.32
CA LEU A 50 -1.09 -7.26 -11.53
C LEU A 50 -2.56 -7.65 -11.62
N VAL A 51 -3.38 -7.10 -10.72
CA VAL A 51 -4.84 -7.27 -10.74
C VAL A 51 -5.54 -5.99 -11.20
N PRO A 52 -6.79 -6.04 -11.68
CA PRO A 52 -7.52 -4.84 -12.09
C PRO A 52 -7.71 -3.85 -10.93
N ILE A 53 -7.60 -2.55 -11.21
CA ILE A 53 -7.94 -1.50 -10.23
C ILE A 53 -9.46 -1.42 -9.98
N MET A 54 -10.26 -1.76 -10.99
CA MET A 54 -11.72 -1.80 -10.89
C MET A 54 -12.14 -3.16 -10.35
N THR A 55 -12.72 -3.19 -9.16
CA THR A 55 -13.09 -4.39 -8.42
C THR A 55 -14.60 -4.52 -8.33
N PRO A 56 -15.17 -5.72 -8.56
CA PRO A 56 -16.60 -5.97 -8.42
C PRO A 56 -17.09 -5.74 -6.99
N ALA A 57 -18.31 -5.21 -6.84
CA ALA A 57 -18.92 -4.95 -5.52
C ALA A 57 -19.08 -6.23 -4.70
N GLU A 58 -19.36 -7.35 -5.36
CA GLU A 58 -19.59 -8.65 -4.73
C GLU A 58 -18.43 -9.10 -3.82
N LEU A 59 -17.18 -8.80 -4.20
CA LEU A 59 -16.02 -9.12 -3.38
C LEU A 59 -15.98 -8.31 -2.08
N TRP A 60 -16.38 -7.05 -2.16
CA TRP A 60 -16.47 -6.14 -1.00
C TRP A 60 -17.66 -6.48 -0.10
N GLU A 61 -18.77 -6.92 -0.69
CA GLU A 61 -19.94 -7.39 0.04
C GLU A 61 -19.63 -8.69 0.78
N GLU A 62 -18.92 -9.64 0.14
CA GLU A 62 -18.49 -10.90 0.76
C GLU A 62 -17.60 -10.67 1.98
N SER A 63 -16.66 -9.72 1.91
CA SER A 63 -15.80 -9.35 3.05
C SER A 63 -16.52 -8.52 4.11
N GLY A 64 -17.73 -8.03 3.82
CA GLY A 64 -18.47 -7.10 4.69
C GLY A 64 -17.93 -5.67 4.68
N ARG A 65 -16.97 -5.36 3.80
CA ARG A 65 -16.31 -4.04 3.79
C ARG A 65 -16.97 -3.02 2.86
N TRP A 66 -17.96 -3.43 2.04
CA TRP A 66 -18.64 -2.52 1.12
C TRP A 66 -19.20 -1.28 1.82
N ASP A 67 -19.90 -1.45 2.94
CA ASP A 67 -20.48 -0.35 3.70
C ASP A 67 -19.49 0.23 4.73
N VAL A 68 -18.69 -0.64 5.36
CA VAL A 68 -17.76 -0.26 6.44
C VAL A 68 -16.65 0.67 5.94
N TYR A 69 -16.21 0.51 4.68
CA TYR A 69 -15.16 1.36 4.10
C TYR A 69 -15.61 2.83 3.95
N GLY A 70 -16.91 3.09 3.94
CA GLY A 70 -17.47 4.43 3.92
C GLY A 70 -17.29 5.17 2.59
N ASP A 71 -17.23 6.50 2.67
CA ASP A 71 -17.21 7.41 1.52
C ASP A 71 -15.85 7.42 0.78
N GLU A 72 -14.79 6.91 1.39
CA GLU A 72 -13.48 6.83 0.73
C GLU A 72 -13.44 5.77 -0.38
N LEU A 73 -14.37 4.81 -0.37
CA LEU A 73 -14.54 3.84 -1.44
C LEU A 73 -15.28 4.48 -2.61
N MET A 74 -14.57 4.77 -3.70
CA MET A 74 -15.18 5.32 -4.90
C MET A 74 -15.98 4.24 -5.62
N ARG A 75 -17.31 4.31 -5.50
CA ARG A 75 -18.26 3.38 -6.11
C ARG A 75 -18.73 3.89 -7.47
N MET A 76 -18.94 2.96 -8.39
CA MET A 76 -19.41 3.28 -9.75
C MET A 76 -20.27 2.17 -10.32
N HIS A 77 -20.94 2.46 -11.42
CA HIS A 77 -21.69 1.49 -12.22
C HIS A 77 -21.14 1.42 -13.63
N ASP A 78 -21.13 0.24 -14.19
CA ASP A 78 -20.86 0.11 -15.62
C ASP A 78 -22.14 0.39 -16.45
N ARG A 79 -22.02 0.31 -17.77
CA ARG A 79 -23.18 0.54 -18.66
C ARG A 79 -24.28 -0.50 -18.56
N HIS A 80 -24.07 -1.59 -17.84
CA HIS A 80 -25.03 -2.65 -17.55
C HIS A 80 -25.57 -2.58 -16.12
N ASP A 81 -25.32 -1.45 -15.44
CA ASP A 81 -25.74 -1.17 -14.07
C ASP A 81 -25.15 -2.13 -13.01
N ARG A 82 -24.00 -2.74 -13.31
CA ARG A 82 -23.26 -3.56 -12.36
C ARG A 82 -22.39 -2.66 -11.49
N GLN A 83 -22.37 -2.92 -10.18
CA GLN A 83 -21.63 -2.14 -9.21
C GLN A 83 -20.14 -2.52 -9.15
N PHE A 84 -19.29 -1.54 -9.08
CA PHE A 84 -17.85 -1.66 -8.93
C PHE A 84 -17.32 -0.60 -7.98
N ALA A 85 -16.08 -0.81 -7.53
CA ALA A 85 -15.30 0.21 -6.85
C ALA A 85 -13.92 0.37 -7.51
N LEU A 86 -13.33 1.57 -7.43
CA LEU A 86 -11.90 1.73 -7.64
C LEU A 86 -11.16 1.27 -6.37
N GLY A 87 -10.22 0.34 -6.54
CA GLY A 87 -9.53 -0.29 -5.42
C GLY A 87 -8.71 0.70 -4.58
N PRO A 88 -9.10 0.96 -3.32
CA PRO A 88 -8.24 1.65 -2.36
C PRO A 88 -7.17 0.72 -1.78
N THR A 89 -7.38 -0.56 -1.89
CA THR A 89 -6.56 -1.71 -1.50
C THR A 89 -7.12 -2.95 -2.22
N HIS A 90 -6.47 -4.11 -2.17
CA HIS A 90 -6.88 -5.28 -2.96
C HIS A 90 -6.91 -6.60 -2.18
N GLU A 91 -7.14 -6.58 -0.86
CA GLU A 91 -7.26 -7.80 -0.05
C GLU A 91 -8.29 -8.77 -0.63
N GLU A 92 -9.46 -8.25 -1.00
CA GLU A 92 -10.57 -9.03 -1.56
C GLU A 92 -10.16 -9.72 -2.85
N THR A 93 -9.54 -8.97 -3.77
CA THR A 93 -9.15 -9.50 -5.09
C THR A 93 -8.05 -10.55 -4.99
N PHE A 94 -7.04 -10.32 -4.15
CA PHE A 94 -5.96 -11.30 -3.94
C PHE A 94 -6.47 -12.55 -3.22
N THR A 95 -7.38 -12.39 -2.26
CA THR A 95 -7.98 -13.54 -1.55
C THR A 95 -8.83 -14.39 -2.49
N ASP A 96 -9.64 -13.76 -3.33
CA ASP A 96 -10.43 -14.47 -4.34
C ASP A 96 -9.55 -15.20 -5.35
N LEU A 97 -8.50 -14.54 -5.84
CA LEU A 97 -7.53 -15.17 -6.75
C LEU A 97 -6.90 -16.41 -6.11
N ILE A 98 -6.37 -16.29 -4.91
CA ILE A 98 -5.71 -17.39 -4.19
C ILE A 98 -6.69 -18.52 -3.87
N ARG A 99 -7.92 -18.22 -3.47
CA ARG A 99 -8.98 -19.21 -3.24
C ARG A 99 -9.19 -20.10 -4.46
N ASN A 100 -9.13 -19.55 -5.65
CA ASN A 100 -9.38 -20.25 -6.90
C ASN A 100 -8.15 -20.97 -7.48
N GLU A 101 -6.94 -20.47 -7.18
CA GLU A 101 -5.68 -20.99 -7.74
C GLU A 101 -5.00 -22.04 -6.86
N LEU A 102 -5.10 -21.94 -5.53
CA LEU A 102 -4.50 -22.92 -4.62
C LEU A 102 -5.23 -24.27 -4.70
N LYS A 103 -4.47 -25.32 -5.01
CA LYS A 103 -4.99 -26.70 -5.09
C LYS A 103 -4.48 -27.58 -3.94
N SER A 104 -3.46 -27.13 -3.21
CA SER A 104 -2.85 -27.89 -2.10
C SER A 104 -2.19 -26.94 -1.10
N TYR A 105 -2.31 -27.30 0.18
CA TYR A 105 -1.58 -26.62 1.26
C TYR A 105 -0.05 -26.64 1.09
N LYS A 106 0.47 -27.58 0.28
CA LYS A 106 1.90 -27.67 -0.04
C LYS A 106 2.40 -26.51 -0.92
N GLN A 107 1.50 -25.71 -1.49
CA GLN A 107 1.83 -24.50 -2.24
C GLN A 107 2.01 -23.29 -1.31
N LEU A 108 1.73 -23.44 -0.01
CA LEU A 108 1.92 -22.43 1.02
C LEU A 108 3.29 -22.59 1.74
N PRO A 109 3.91 -21.52 2.23
CA PRO A 109 3.42 -20.14 2.12
C PRO A 109 3.61 -19.57 0.71
N VAL A 110 2.80 -18.60 0.36
CA VAL A 110 2.94 -17.81 -0.86
C VAL A 110 2.72 -16.33 -0.54
N THR A 111 3.62 -15.48 -1.03
CA THR A 111 3.49 -14.03 -0.97
C THR A 111 3.39 -13.49 -2.39
N LEU A 112 2.30 -12.79 -2.65
CA LEU A 112 2.06 -12.08 -3.90
C LEU A 112 2.08 -10.58 -3.65
N TYR A 113 2.61 -9.81 -4.59
CA TYR A 113 2.58 -8.35 -4.50
C TYR A 113 2.29 -7.72 -5.85
N GLN A 114 1.93 -6.45 -5.82
CA GLN A 114 1.80 -5.63 -7.02
C GLN A 114 2.30 -4.21 -6.77
N ILE A 115 2.62 -3.51 -7.84
CA ILE A 115 2.80 -2.06 -7.86
C ILE A 115 1.71 -1.50 -8.77
N GLN A 116 0.71 -0.85 -8.19
CA GLN A 116 -0.52 -0.50 -8.87
C GLN A 116 -1.09 0.82 -8.34
N ASP A 117 -1.78 1.53 -9.20
CA ASP A 117 -2.60 2.66 -8.79
C ASP A 117 -3.67 2.26 -7.78
N LYS A 118 -3.89 3.12 -6.81
CA LYS A 118 -4.96 3.04 -5.82
C LYS A 118 -5.75 4.33 -5.84
N PHE A 119 -7.01 4.23 -5.53
CA PHE A 119 -7.89 5.37 -5.43
C PHE A 119 -8.62 5.39 -4.09
N ARG A 120 -8.46 6.48 -3.35
CA ARG A 120 -9.20 6.78 -2.12
C ARG A 120 -9.87 8.14 -2.27
N ASP A 121 -11.17 8.20 -2.14
CA ASP A 121 -11.92 9.47 -2.27
C ASP A 121 -11.72 10.35 -1.02
N GLU A 122 -10.45 10.68 -0.79
CA GLU A 122 -10.01 11.50 0.33
C GLU A 122 -10.73 12.85 0.35
N ARG A 123 -11.44 13.11 1.42
CA ARG A 123 -12.24 14.32 1.60
C ARG A 123 -11.40 15.59 1.60
N ARG A 124 -10.16 15.52 2.13
CA ARG A 124 -9.27 16.67 2.28
C ARG A 124 -7.85 16.36 1.82
N PRO A 125 -7.64 16.18 0.49
CA PRO A 125 -6.29 15.94 -0.03
C PRO A 125 -5.37 17.10 0.36
N ARG A 126 -4.17 16.79 0.86
CA ARG A 126 -3.20 17.78 1.33
C ARG A 126 -1.76 17.28 1.17
N PHE A 127 -0.79 18.20 1.33
CA PHE A 127 0.65 17.90 1.23
C PHE A 127 1.11 17.32 -0.11
N GLY A 128 0.38 17.62 -1.20
CA GLY A 128 0.73 17.14 -2.55
C GLY A 128 0.60 15.63 -2.68
N LEU A 129 1.69 14.95 -3.01
CA LEU A 129 1.71 13.50 -3.19
C LEU A 129 1.55 12.70 -1.88
N MET A 130 1.74 13.33 -0.72
CA MET A 130 1.70 12.62 0.56
C MET A 130 0.27 12.15 0.94
N ARG A 131 -0.76 12.92 0.56
CA ARG A 131 -2.15 12.57 0.82
C ARG A 131 -3.00 12.97 -0.38
N GLY A 132 -2.85 12.20 -1.45
CA GLY A 132 -3.61 12.32 -2.69
C GLY A 132 -4.85 11.42 -2.69
N ARG A 133 -5.62 11.51 -3.79
CA ARG A 133 -6.77 10.64 -4.05
C ARG A 133 -6.38 9.45 -4.92
N GLU A 134 -5.49 9.66 -5.88
CA GLU A 134 -4.89 8.63 -6.71
C GLU A 134 -3.38 8.60 -6.47
N PHE A 135 -2.84 7.41 -6.24
CA PHE A 135 -1.43 7.21 -5.93
C PHE A 135 -1.00 5.77 -6.24
N ILE A 136 0.28 5.59 -6.50
CA ILE A 136 0.87 4.28 -6.76
C ILE A 136 1.27 3.67 -5.41
N MET A 137 0.87 2.43 -5.19
CA MET A 137 1.19 1.66 -3.99
C MET A 137 1.85 0.33 -4.39
N LYS A 138 2.88 -0.07 -3.64
CA LYS A 138 3.22 -1.47 -3.54
C LYS A 138 2.37 -2.06 -2.41
N ASP A 139 1.54 -3.01 -2.73
CA ASP A 139 0.80 -3.82 -1.78
C ASP A 139 1.17 -5.29 -1.93
N GLY A 140 1.34 -5.98 -0.81
CA GLY A 140 1.71 -7.38 -0.74
C GLY A 140 0.77 -8.15 0.18
N TYR A 141 0.54 -9.41 -0.15
CA TYR A 141 -0.42 -10.28 0.52
C TYR A 141 0.22 -11.65 0.69
N SER A 142 0.39 -12.08 1.93
CA SER A 142 0.97 -13.38 2.27
C SER A 142 -0.11 -14.34 2.75
N PHE A 143 -0.01 -15.57 2.30
CA PHE A 143 -0.94 -16.65 2.62
C PHE A 143 -0.14 -17.81 3.19
N SER A 144 -0.50 -18.29 4.36
CA SER A 144 0.21 -19.32 5.11
C SER A 144 -0.75 -20.38 5.66
N ALA A 145 -0.24 -21.60 5.90
CA ALA A 145 -1.03 -22.69 6.44
C ALA A 145 -1.23 -22.62 7.95
N ASN A 146 -0.37 -21.88 8.66
CA ASN A 146 -0.39 -21.74 10.12
C ASN A 146 0.24 -20.41 10.55
N GLN A 147 0.08 -20.08 11.82
CA GLN A 147 0.53 -18.83 12.42
C GLN A 147 2.06 -18.67 12.40
N GLU A 148 2.80 -19.76 12.61
CA GLU A 148 4.27 -19.73 12.60
C GLU A 148 4.81 -19.31 11.24
N SER A 149 4.34 -19.96 10.18
CA SER A 149 4.70 -19.63 8.81
C SER A 149 4.24 -18.19 8.39
N LEU A 150 3.09 -17.74 8.91
CA LEU A 150 2.63 -16.36 8.68
C LEU A 150 3.57 -15.35 9.34
N GLN A 151 4.01 -15.63 10.58
CA GLN A 151 4.95 -14.75 11.29
C GLN A 151 6.31 -14.69 10.60
N GLU A 152 6.80 -15.81 10.06
CA GLU A 152 8.03 -15.83 9.26
C GLU A 152 7.92 -14.93 8.01
N CYS A 153 6.82 -15.04 7.25
CA CYS A 153 6.58 -14.16 6.10
C CYS A 153 6.54 -12.69 6.53
N TYR A 154 5.84 -12.38 7.60
CA TYR A 154 5.72 -11.01 8.14
C TYR A 154 7.09 -10.43 8.54
N ASP A 155 7.93 -11.23 9.21
CA ASP A 155 9.26 -10.79 9.62
C ASP A 155 10.21 -10.60 8.43
N GLN A 156 10.09 -11.42 7.38
CA GLN A 156 10.83 -11.23 6.13
C GLN A 156 10.40 -9.94 5.42
N GLU A 157 9.10 -9.65 5.35
CA GLU A 157 8.59 -8.41 4.77
C GLU A 157 9.07 -7.17 5.55
N LYS A 158 9.13 -7.23 6.88
CA LYS A 158 9.69 -6.14 7.69
C LYS A 158 11.15 -5.85 7.34
N VAL A 159 11.96 -6.87 7.11
CA VAL A 159 13.36 -6.72 6.68
C VAL A 159 13.40 -6.09 5.28
N ALA A 160 12.61 -6.58 4.34
CA ALA A 160 12.54 -6.02 2.99
C ALA A 160 12.15 -4.53 3.01
N TYR A 161 11.17 -4.15 3.82
CA TYR A 161 10.75 -2.74 3.94
C TYR A 161 11.81 -1.85 4.58
N GLN A 162 12.54 -2.35 5.58
CA GLN A 162 13.68 -1.62 6.14
C GLN A 162 14.75 -1.39 5.06
N ASN A 163 15.09 -2.42 4.29
CA ASN A 163 16.03 -2.31 3.19
C ASN A 163 15.58 -1.28 2.13
N VAL A 164 14.30 -1.27 1.77
CA VAL A 164 13.75 -0.24 0.86
C VAL A 164 13.96 1.15 1.44
N CYS A 165 13.69 1.37 2.72
CA CYS A 165 13.92 2.65 3.39
C CYS A 165 15.41 3.05 3.34
N ASP A 166 16.30 2.13 3.66
CA ASP A 166 17.75 2.36 3.70
C ASP A 166 18.30 2.66 2.28
N ARG A 167 17.91 1.87 1.27
CA ARG A 167 18.31 2.06 -0.14
C ARG A 167 17.78 3.37 -0.73
N THR A 168 16.62 3.82 -0.30
CA THR A 168 16.05 5.12 -0.68
C THR A 168 16.53 6.26 0.20
N ARG A 169 17.40 6.00 1.20
CA ARG A 169 17.93 6.94 2.19
C ARG A 169 16.83 7.60 3.03
N LEU A 170 15.73 6.93 3.23
CA LEU A 170 14.64 7.35 4.10
C LEU A 170 14.95 6.87 5.53
N LYS A 171 15.19 7.80 6.45
CA LYS A 171 15.33 7.45 7.86
C LYS A 171 13.96 7.15 8.44
N ALA A 172 13.62 5.89 8.54
CA ALA A 172 12.36 5.42 9.10
C ALA A 172 12.60 4.61 10.37
N LEU A 173 11.65 4.72 11.30
CA LEU A 173 11.55 3.86 12.49
C LEU A 173 10.38 2.92 12.30
N GLN A 174 10.54 1.68 12.77
CA GLN A 174 9.43 0.75 12.92
C GLN A 174 8.62 1.13 14.17
N VAL A 175 7.36 1.44 13.99
CA VAL A 175 6.46 1.95 15.03
C VAL A 175 5.29 0.99 15.19
N VAL A 176 4.98 0.60 16.40
CA VAL A 176 3.77 -0.15 16.71
C VAL A 176 2.57 0.77 16.47
N ALA A 177 1.65 0.33 15.64
CA ALA A 177 0.50 1.12 15.19
C ALA A 177 -0.82 0.37 15.40
N ASP A 178 -1.92 1.10 15.34
CA ASP A 178 -3.27 0.53 15.30
C ASP A 178 -3.53 -0.07 13.90
N SER A 179 -4.13 -1.26 13.85
CA SER A 179 -4.49 -1.92 12.57
C SER A 179 -5.64 -1.22 11.81
N GLY A 180 -6.39 -0.35 12.46
CA GLY A 180 -7.46 0.46 11.86
C GLY A 180 -8.55 -0.37 11.19
N GLN A 181 -9.04 0.11 10.04
CA GLN A 181 -10.13 -0.54 9.28
C GLN A 181 -9.70 -1.84 8.57
N ILE A 182 -8.40 -2.09 8.43
CA ILE A 182 -7.88 -3.32 7.82
C ILE A 182 -8.06 -4.50 8.78
N GLY A 183 -8.00 -4.22 10.09
CA GLY A 183 -8.12 -5.24 11.14
C GLY A 183 -6.81 -5.99 11.39
N GLY A 184 -6.85 -6.98 12.27
CA GLY A 184 -5.69 -7.77 12.70
C GLY A 184 -5.18 -7.38 14.08
N ASP A 185 -4.36 -8.26 14.68
CA ASP A 185 -3.90 -8.13 16.07
C ASP A 185 -2.56 -7.39 16.20
N THR A 186 -1.85 -7.21 15.09
CA THR A 186 -0.51 -6.60 15.07
C THR A 186 -0.36 -5.73 13.82
N SER A 187 0.04 -4.49 14.02
CA SER A 187 0.39 -3.56 12.94
C SER A 187 1.70 -2.86 13.24
N VAL A 188 2.53 -2.69 12.22
CA VAL A 188 3.78 -1.92 12.29
C VAL A 188 3.81 -0.95 11.11
N GLU A 189 4.11 0.30 11.41
CA GLU A 189 4.34 1.33 10.41
C GLU A 189 5.84 1.69 10.32
N PHE A 190 6.32 2.01 9.13
CA PHE A 190 7.64 2.58 8.90
C PHE A 190 7.50 4.10 8.80
N MET A 191 7.71 4.79 9.90
CA MET A 191 7.50 6.24 9.99
C MET A 191 8.80 7.00 9.78
N ALA A 192 8.81 7.87 8.77
CA ALA A 192 9.94 8.73 8.48
C ALA A 192 9.99 9.91 9.45
N LEU A 193 11.15 10.14 10.07
CA LEU A 193 11.38 11.27 10.96
C LEU A 193 11.51 12.56 10.15
N ALA A 194 10.63 13.53 10.39
CA ALA A 194 10.64 14.84 9.75
C ALA A 194 10.07 15.93 10.67
N GLU A 195 10.71 17.11 10.69
CA GLU A 195 10.20 18.27 11.44
C GLU A 195 8.80 18.73 11.01
N ALA A 196 8.44 18.46 9.74
CA ALA A 196 7.14 18.80 9.16
C ALA A 196 6.14 17.63 9.23
N GLY A 197 6.39 16.63 10.07
CA GLY A 197 5.50 15.48 10.27
C GLY A 197 4.17 15.89 10.93
N GLU A 198 3.15 15.03 10.74
CA GLU A 198 1.82 15.27 11.33
C GLU A 198 1.61 14.50 12.64
N ALA A 199 2.30 13.38 12.83
CA ALA A 199 2.25 12.55 14.02
C ALA A 199 3.42 12.86 14.96
N SER A 200 3.19 12.67 16.26
CA SER A 200 4.24 12.74 17.28
C SER A 200 4.64 11.32 17.65
N LEU A 201 5.93 11.02 17.54
CA LEU A 201 6.47 9.71 17.90
C LEU A 201 7.15 9.75 19.26
N VAL A 202 6.93 8.72 20.05
CA VAL A 202 7.70 8.41 21.25
C VAL A 202 8.61 7.22 20.93
N TYR A 203 9.91 7.39 21.11
CA TYR A 203 10.88 6.32 20.90
C TYR A 203 11.97 6.33 21.96
N CYS A 204 12.60 5.20 22.17
CA CYS A 204 13.69 5.06 23.11
C CYS A 204 14.92 4.38 22.46
N ASP A 205 16.07 4.52 23.10
CA ASP A 205 17.33 3.91 22.67
C ASP A 205 17.30 2.38 22.69
N CYS A 206 16.27 1.79 23.30
CA CYS A 206 16.03 0.35 23.28
C CYS A 206 15.45 -0.18 21.95
N GLY A 207 15.12 0.73 21.01
CA GLY A 207 14.52 0.41 19.70
C GLY A 207 13.00 0.36 19.69
N TYR A 208 12.31 0.59 20.81
CA TYR A 208 10.86 0.69 20.86
C TYR A 208 10.40 2.06 20.37
N ALA A 209 9.39 2.07 19.48
CA ALA A 209 8.72 3.30 19.05
C ALA A 209 7.20 3.07 18.94
N ALA A 210 6.44 4.10 19.29
CA ALA A 210 4.98 4.14 19.18
C ALA A 210 4.50 5.55 18.84
N ASP A 211 3.34 5.68 18.21
CA ASP A 211 2.61 6.91 17.93
C ASP A 211 1.49 7.19 18.96
#